data_6220a0444baee8db8827c24a5ad9782b
#
_entry.id   6220a0444baee8db8827c24a5ad9782b
#
_cell.length_a   1.000
_cell.length_b   1.000
_cell.length_c   1.000
_cell.angle_alpha   90.00
_cell.angle_beta   90.00
_cell.angle_gamma   90.00
#
_symmetry.space_group_name_H-M   'P 1'
#
loop_
_entity.id
_entity.type
_entity.pdbx_description
1 polymer ?
#
loop_
_entity_poly.entity_id
_entity_poly.type
_entity_poly.pdbx_seq_one_letter_code
_entity_poly.pdbx_strand_id
1 'polypeptide(L)'
;GFLCFVGLMAAQKPPTALKRLSAETIFNDETRERIRNFSYYAFKKNPYLGIGFGNYGQITTEDIRDKVIENHGVFDTSKYLRGSHAHNVFYTYLVAGGMLVFSIFLWFWFYVVWIIVKLRKSKESEWIVLSSIGVTLINLGIGWVNTTLHHEHAILSMFILGLLISQYRKNHLNNEKTFI
;
A
#
# COMPACT_ATOMS: atom_id res chain seq x y z
N GLY A 1 -0.76 28.92 -21.61
CA GLY A 1 -1.60 29.19 -20.44
C GLY A 1 -1.33 28.26 -19.26
N PHE A 2 -1.33 26.91 -19.45
CA PHE A 2 -1.20 25.91 -18.37
C PHE A 2 0.20 25.91 -17.73
N LEU A 3 1.25 25.98 -18.53
CA LEU A 3 2.64 26.02 -18.04
C LEU A 3 2.95 27.30 -17.24
N CYS A 4 2.38 28.45 -17.62
CA CYS A 4 2.46 29.68 -16.83
C CYS A 4 1.71 29.58 -15.50
N PHE A 5 0.57 28.92 -15.46
CA PHE A 5 -0.20 28.72 -14.23
C PHE A 5 0.52 27.80 -13.25
N VAL A 6 1.12 26.71 -13.73
CA VAL A 6 1.94 25.79 -12.92
C VAL A 6 3.20 26.51 -12.41
N GLY A 7 3.84 27.35 -13.23
CA GLY A 7 4.99 28.15 -12.82
C GLY A 7 4.66 29.19 -11.74
N LEU A 8 3.51 29.86 -11.83
CA LEU A 8 3.03 30.83 -10.82
C LEU A 8 2.69 30.14 -9.49
N MET A 9 2.06 28.96 -9.53
CA MET A 9 1.78 28.18 -8.34
C MET A 9 3.05 27.64 -7.66
N ALA A 10 4.08 27.31 -8.43
CA ALA A 10 5.38 26.89 -7.89
C ALA A 10 6.14 28.06 -7.23
N ALA A 11 6.01 29.27 -7.76
CA ALA A 11 6.65 30.46 -7.21
C ALA A 11 6.03 30.98 -5.89
N GLN A 12 4.77 30.59 -5.60
CA GLN A 12 4.06 31.01 -4.38
C GLN A 12 4.17 30.03 -3.22
N LYS A 13 4.82 28.88 -3.38
CA LYS A 13 5.00 27.93 -2.28
C LYS A 13 6.10 28.40 -1.34
N PRO A 14 5.82 28.49 -0.03
CA PRO A 14 6.85 28.82 0.94
C PRO A 14 7.98 27.78 0.90
N PRO A 15 9.24 28.20 1.17
CA PRO A 15 10.43 27.32 1.13
C PRO A 15 10.28 26.03 1.94
N THR A 16 9.47 26.04 3.00
CA THR A 16 9.10 24.88 3.81
C THR A 16 8.31 23.80 3.06
N ALA A 17 7.53 24.18 2.03
CA ALA A 17 6.77 23.20 1.23
C ALA A 17 7.68 22.44 0.25
N LEU A 18 8.70 23.09 -0.31
CA LEU A 18 9.71 22.44 -1.16
C LEU A 18 10.62 21.49 -0.37
N LYS A 19 10.94 21.85 0.89
CA LYS A 19 11.72 20.99 1.78
C LYS A 19 10.96 19.70 2.16
N ARG A 20 9.63 19.76 2.24
CA ARG A 20 8.75 18.57 2.46
C ARG A 20 8.63 17.65 1.24
N LEU A 21 9.03 18.11 0.05
CA LEU A 21 9.01 17.35 -1.19
C LEU A 21 10.36 16.69 -1.52
N SER A 22 11.40 16.92 -0.71
CA SER A 22 12.66 16.19 -0.90
C SER A 22 12.45 14.71 -0.57
N ALA A 23 13.02 13.82 -1.40
CA ALA A 23 12.93 12.37 -1.19
C ALA A 23 13.40 11.97 0.22
N GLU A 24 14.43 12.65 0.74
CA GLU A 24 14.96 12.45 2.08
C GLU A 24 13.95 12.74 3.19
N THR A 25 13.11 13.79 3.05
CA THR A 25 12.05 14.12 4.02
C THR A 25 10.87 13.14 3.92
N ILE A 26 10.58 12.61 2.72
CA ILE A 26 9.50 11.64 2.52
C ILE A 26 9.83 10.29 3.17
N PHE A 27 11.09 9.87 3.10
CA PHE A 27 11.54 8.57 3.62
C PHE A 27 12.00 8.63 5.08
N ASN A 28 12.51 9.77 5.55
CA ASN A 28 13.05 9.97 6.91
C ASN A 28 12.14 10.82 7.81
N ASP A 29 10.83 10.78 7.60
CA ASP A 29 9.89 11.45 8.50
C ASP A 29 9.83 10.68 9.84
N GLU A 30 10.39 11.27 10.89
CA GLU A 30 10.38 10.75 12.26
C GLU A 30 8.96 10.38 12.72
N THR A 31 7.96 11.15 12.31
CA THR A 31 6.55 10.87 12.57
C THR A 31 6.12 9.53 12.00
N ARG A 32 6.51 9.22 10.75
CA ARG A 32 6.18 7.96 10.10
C ARG A 32 6.89 6.77 10.72
N GLU A 33 8.15 6.96 11.13
CA GLU A 33 8.90 5.93 11.85
C GLU A 33 8.21 5.59 13.18
N ARG A 34 7.79 6.59 13.94
CA ARG A 34 7.05 6.42 15.20
C ARG A 34 5.72 5.70 14.99
N ILE A 35 4.97 6.02 13.92
CA ILE A 35 3.72 5.31 13.57
C ILE A 35 4.03 3.87 13.12
N ARG A 36 5.11 3.64 12.39
CA ARG A 36 5.53 2.29 11.96
C ARG A 36 5.91 1.43 13.16
N ASN A 37 6.65 1.98 14.12
CA ASN A 37 7.02 1.30 15.36
C ASN A 37 5.76 0.93 16.16
N PHE A 38 4.80 1.85 16.28
CA PHE A 38 3.49 1.58 16.88
C PHE A 38 2.77 0.43 16.16
N SER A 39 2.69 0.47 14.83
CA SER A 39 2.05 -0.55 13.99
C SER A 39 2.70 -1.93 14.14
N TYR A 40 4.02 -1.98 14.25
CA TYR A 40 4.75 -3.23 14.44
C TYR A 40 4.36 -3.95 15.75
N TYR A 41 4.26 -3.21 16.86
CA TYR A 41 3.82 -3.80 18.12
C TYR A 41 2.31 -4.06 18.16
N ALA A 42 1.51 -3.26 17.45
CA ALA A 42 0.10 -3.53 17.23
C ALA A 42 -0.12 -4.88 16.51
N PHE A 43 0.69 -5.18 15.49
CA PHE A 43 0.70 -6.49 14.84
C PHE A 43 1.08 -7.61 15.83
N LYS A 44 2.09 -7.41 16.67
CA LYS A 44 2.51 -8.40 17.67
C LYS A 44 1.44 -8.75 18.71
N LYS A 45 0.41 -7.92 18.87
CA LYS A 45 -0.71 -8.21 19.77
C LYS A 45 -1.53 -9.43 19.29
N ASN A 46 -1.74 -9.55 17.96
CA ASN A 46 -2.42 -10.71 17.35
C ASN A 46 -1.82 -11.03 15.97
N PRO A 47 -0.67 -11.71 15.92
CA PRO A 47 0.11 -11.86 14.70
C PRO A 47 -0.55 -12.74 13.63
N TYR A 48 -1.41 -13.67 14.00
CA TYR A 48 -2.01 -14.61 13.04
C TYR A 48 -3.26 -14.06 12.35
N LEU A 49 -4.20 -13.51 13.14
CA LEU A 49 -5.50 -13.05 12.66
C LEU A 49 -5.64 -11.52 12.60
N GLY A 50 -4.66 -10.80 13.15
CA GLY A 50 -4.72 -9.36 13.26
C GLY A 50 -5.75 -8.88 14.30
N ILE A 51 -5.98 -7.58 14.32
CA ILE A 51 -6.91 -6.92 15.25
C ILE A 51 -8.29 -6.66 14.65
N GLY A 52 -8.49 -7.00 13.38
CA GLY A 52 -9.69 -6.69 12.59
C GLY A 52 -9.57 -5.35 11.83
N PHE A 53 -10.19 -5.31 10.64
CA PHE A 53 -10.27 -4.08 9.86
C PHE A 53 -11.11 -3.04 10.61
N GLY A 54 -10.67 -1.77 10.61
CA GLY A 54 -11.33 -0.67 11.32
C GLY A 54 -10.96 -0.55 12.81
N ASN A 55 -10.30 -1.53 13.41
CA ASN A 55 -9.98 -1.55 14.84
C ASN A 55 -8.62 -0.91 15.19
N TYR A 56 -7.86 -0.43 14.21
CA TYR A 56 -6.56 0.20 14.45
C TYR A 56 -6.64 1.35 15.47
N GLY A 57 -7.70 2.16 15.40
CA GLY A 57 -7.95 3.25 16.33
C GLY A 57 -8.32 2.82 17.76
N GLN A 58 -8.53 1.53 18.03
CA GLN A 58 -8.85 1.02 19.37
C GLN A 58 -7.59 0.62 20.15
N ILE A 59 -6.44 0.49 19.48
CA ILE A 59 -5.19 0.15 20.14
C ILE A 59 -4.73 1.34 20.96
N THR A 60 -4.43 1.11 22.23
CA THR A 60 -3.94 2.12 23.16
C THR A 60 -2.42 2.14 23.23
N THR A 61 -1.87 3.20 23.80
CA THR A 61 -0.41 3.28 24.05
C THR A 61 0.01 2.29 25.13
N GLU A 62 -0.87 1.98 26.07
CA GLU A 62 -0.67 0.97 27.10
C GLU A 62 -0.51 -0.43 26.50
N ASP A 63 -1.38 -0.79 25.54
CA ASP A 63 -1.28 -2.06 24.79
C ASP A 63 0.10 -2.23 24.15
N ILE A 64 0.63 -1.15 23.58
CA ILE A 64 1.94 -1.17 22.93
C ILE A 64 3.06 -1.26 23.96
N ARG A 65 2.96 -0.50 25.07
CA ARG A 65 3.92 -0.53 26.16
C ARG A 65 4.08 -1.95 26.70
N ASP A 66 2.97 -2.63 26.98
CA ASP A 66 2.98 -3.98 27.54
C ASP A 66 3.66 -4.97 26.57
N LYS A 67 3.39 -4.84 25.26
CA LYS A 67 4.06 -5.66 24.25
C LYS A 67 5.56 -5.36 24.07
N VAL A 68 5.97 -4.10 24.24
CA VAL A 68 7.40 -3.73 24.22
C VAL A 68 8.12 -4.36 25.41
N ILE A 69 7.55 -4.28 26.60
CA ILE A 69 8.12 -4.84 27.83
C ILE A 69 8.18 -6.38 27.74
N GLU A 70 7.11 -7.02 27.27
CA GLU A 70 7.06 -8.48 27.05
C GLU A 70 8.17 -8.97 26.11
N ASN A 71 8.56 -8.15 25.12
CA ASN A 71 9.67 -8.43 24.23
C ASN A 71 11.04 -7.94 24.74
N HIS A 72 11.18 -7.77 26.04
CA HIS A 72 12.41 -7.30 26.71
C HIS A 72 12.90 -5.92 26.26
N GLY A 73 12.03 -5.09 25.71
CA GLY A 73 12.33 -3.73 25.31
C GLY A 73 12.13 -2.71 26.43
N VAL A 74 12.78 -1.56 26.27
CA VAL A 74 12.51 -0.38 27.11
C VAL A 74 11.48 0.49 26.38
N PHE A 75 10.34 0.75 27.00
CA PHE A 75 9.32 1.59 26.41
C PHE A 75 9.69 3.07 26.55
N ASP A 76 9.85 3.71 25.39
CA ASP A 76 10.12 5.15 25.26
C ASP A 76 8.99 5.78 24.43
N THR A 77 8.16 6.60 25.05
CA THR A 77 7.01 7.25 24.41
C THR A 77 7.38 8.07 23.18
N SER A 78 8.62 8.59 23.11
CA SER A 78 9.08 9.36 21.95
C SER A 78 9.18 8.53 20.68
N LYS A 79 9.32 7.21 20.77
CA LYS A 79 9.48 6.28 19.66
C LYS A 79 8.19 5.73 19.08
N TYR A 80 7.07 5.99 19.73
CA TYR A 80 5.77 5.43 19.35
C TYR A 80 4.74 6.55 19.20
N LEU A 81 4.06 6.59 18.07
CA LEU A 81 2.98 7.53 17.82
C LEU A 81 1.77 6.77 17.29
N ARG A 82 0.66 6.91 17.98
CA ARG A 82 -0.63 6.41 17.52
C ARG A 82 -1.12 7.27 16.34
N GLY A 83 -1.25 6.68 15.16
CA GLY A 83 -1.90 7.29 14.01
C GLY A 83 -3.37 6.87 13.92
N SER A 84 -4.11 7.48 12.99
CA SER A 84 -5.44 6.99 12.58
C SER A 84 -5.34 5.67 11.79
N HIS A 85 -4.20 5.43 11.15
CA HIS A 85 -3.86 4.23 10.38
C HIS A 85 -2.33 4.12 10.27
N ALA A 86 -1.85 3.01 9.73
CA ALA A 86 -0.41 2.70 9.72
C ALA A 86 0.43 3.54 8.74
N HIS A 87 -0.17 4.37 7.88
CA HIS A 87 0.50 5.13 6.80
C HIS A 87 1.43 4.27 5.92
N ASN A 88 1.10 2.98 5.79
CA ASN A 88 1.81 2.00 4.98
C ASN A 88 0.83 0.86 4.68
N VAL A 89 0.65 0.52 3.41
CA VAL A 89 -0.33 -0.49 3.00
C VAL A 89 0.00 -1.87 3.57
N PHE A 90 1.28 -2.22 3.62
CA PHE A 90 1.72 -3.53 4.13
C PHE A 90 1.43 -3.67 5.63
N TYR A 91 1.77 -2.66 6.43
CA TYR A 91 1.44 -2.65 7.86
C TYR A 91 -0.07 -2.59 8.10
N THR A 92 -0.83 -1.91 7.24
CA THR A 92 -2.30 -1.88 7.36
C THR A 92 -2.89 -3.27 7.25
N TYR A 93 -2.51 -4.06 6.23
CA TYR A 93 -2.99 -5.43 6.08
C TYR A 93 -2.43 -6.37 7.13
N LEU A 94 -1.16 -6.19 7.52
CA LEU A 94 -0.50 -7.01 8.53
C LEU A 94 -1.15 -6.81 9.91
N VAL A 95 -1.41 -5.57 10.31
CA VAL A 95 -2.05 -5.27 11.61
C VAL A 95 -3.51 -5.66 11.61
N ALA A 96 -4.26 -5.32 10.55
CA ALA A 96 -5.70 -5.58 10.51
C ALA A 96 -6.03 -7.06 10.37
N GLY A 97 -5.32 -7.81 9.53
CA GLY A 97 -5.64 -9.19 9.19
C GLY A 97 -4.59 -10.23 9.58
N GLY A 98 -3.50 -9.81 10.23
CA GLY A 98 -2.40 -10.68 10.61
C GLY A 98 -1.68 -11.31 9.41
N MET A 99 -0.88 -12.33 9.71
CA MET A 99 -0.12 -13.08 8.70
C MET A 99 -1.03 -13.73 7.66
N LEU A 100 -2.23 -14.15 8.06
CA LEU A 100 -3.18 -14.84 7.16
C LEU A 100 -3.63 -13.91 6.03
N VAL A 101 -4.20 -12.75 6.36
CA VAL A 101 -4.69 -11.80 5.35
C VAL A 101 -3.51 -11.18 4.59
N PHE A 102 -2.39 -10.94 5.26
CA PHE A 102 -1.18 -10.43 4.61
C PHE A 102 -0.62 -11.39 3.57
N SER A 103 -0.64 -12.70 3.82
CA SER A 103 -0.23 -13.72 2.84
C SER A 103 -1.16 -13.74 1.62
N ILE A 104 -2.48 -13.63 1.82
CA ILE A 104 -3.46 -13.51 0.73
C ILE A 104 -3.21 -12.23 -0.08
N PHE A 105 -2.95 -11.11 0.59
CA PHE A 105 -2.60 -9.85 -0.05
C PHE A 105 -1.35 -9.96 -0.93
N LEU A 106 -0.28 -10.58 -0.44
CA LEU A 106 0.94 -10.80 -1.22
C LEU A 106 0.67 -11.73 -2.40
N TRP A 107 -0.04 -12.85 -2.17
CA TRP A 107 -0.39 -13.80 -3.22
C TRP A 107 -1.21 -13.15 -4.35
N PHE A 108 -2.17 -12.28 -4.00
CA PHE A 108 -2.94 -11.51 -4.98
C PHE A 108 -2.02 -10.65 -5.87
N TRP A 109 -1.07 -9.92 -5.28
CA TRP A 109 -0.15 -9.09 -6.07
C TRP A 109 0.83 -9.92 -6.92
N PHE A 110 1.29 -11.06 -6.42
CA PHE A 110 2.06 -12.00 -7.24
C PHE A 110 1.26 -12.51 -8.43
N TYR A 111 -0.01 -12.83 -8.23
CA TYR A 111 -0.91 -13.26 -9.31
C TYR A 111 -1.12 -12.14 -10.34
N VAL A 112 -1.34 -10.90 -9.92
CA VAL A 112 -1.44 -9.73 -10.81
C VAL A 112 -0.17 -9.57 -11.66
N VAL A 113 1.01 -9.57 -11.03
CA VAL A 113 2.29 -9.45 -11.74
C VAL A 113 2.47 -10.60 -12.74
N TRP A 114 2.12 -11.81 -12.36
CA TRP A 114 2.18 -12.97 -13.23
C TRP A 114 1.29 -12.80 -14.48
N ILE A 115 0.05 -12.31 -14.32
CA ILE A 115 -0.84 -12.01 -15.46
C ILE A 115 -0.24 -10.93 -16.36
N ILE A 116 0.29 -9.84 -15.78
CA ILE A 116 0.95 -8.77 -16.53
C ILE A 116 2.07 -9.35 -17.41
N VAL A 117 2.93 -10.22 -16.84
CA VAL A 117 4.02 -10.86 -17.57
C VAL A 117 3.49 -11.77 -18.69
N LYS A 118 2.38 -12.47 -18.47
CA LYS A 118 1.76 -13.33 -19.51
C LYS A 118 1.18 -12.51 -20.65
N LEU A 119 0.55 -11.38 -20.37
CA LEU A 119 -0.12 -10.55 -21.38
C LEU A 119 0.79 -9.52 -22.06
N ARG A 120 2.00 -9.28 -21.58
CA ARG A 120 2.90 -8.21 -22.05
C ARG A 120 3.21 -8.21 -23.55
N LYS A 121 3.08 -9.38 -24.21
CA LYS A 121 3.36 -9.53 -25.65
C LYS A 121 2.10 -9.42 -26.53
N SER A 122 0.92 -9.33 -25.95
CA SER A 122 -0.35 -9.25 -26.66
C SER A 122 -0.66 -7.79 -26.98
N LYS A 123 -0.66 -7.43 -28.27
CA LYS A 123 -1.01 -6.08 -28.74
C LYS A 123 -2.43 -5.68 -28.33
N GLU A 124 -3.39 -6.61 -28.34
CA GLU A 124 -4.79 -6.36 -27.92
C GLU A 124 -4.91 -5.98 -26.44
N SER A 125 -3.92 -6.35 -25.62
CA SER A 125 -3.93 -6.16 -24.18
C SER A 125 -3.01 -5.03 -23.72
N GLU A 126 -2.33 -4.33 -24.62
CA GLU A 126 -1.27 -3.38 -24.30
C GLU A 126 -1.71 -2.29 -23.31
N TRP A 127 -2.83 -1.63 -23.56
CA TRP A 127 -3.33 -0.56 -22.70
C TRP A 127 -3.73 -1.06 -21.30
N ILE A 128 -4.35 -2.26 -21.19
CA ILE A 128 -4.72 -2.87 -19.92
C ILE A 128 -3.45 -3.23 -19.13
N VAL A 129 -2.45 -3.78 -19.81
CA VAL A 129 -1.16 -4.14 -19.19
C VAL A 129 -0.46 -2.89 -18.67
N LEU A 130 -0.35 -1.82 -19.45
CA LEU A 130 0.28 -0.57 -19.03
C LEU A 130 -0.47 0.07 -17.85
N SER A 131 -1.80 0.12 -17.90
CA SER A 131 -2.61 0.64 -16.80
C SER A 131 -2.44 -0.19 -15.53
N SER A 132 -2.37 -1.52 -15.65
CA SER A 132 -2.18 -2.43 -14.51
C SER A 132 -0.77 -2.33 -13.91
N ILE A 133 0.26 -2.09 -14.73
CA ILE A 133 1.61 -1.77 -14.24
C ILE A 133 1.56 -0.47 -13.42
N GLY A 134 0.94 0.59 -13.94
CA GLY A 134 0.77 1.85 -13.22
C GLY A 134 0.05 1.67 -11.88
N VAL A 135 -1.07 0.94 -11.87
CA VAL A 135 -1.82 0.61 -10.65
C VAL A 135 -0.95 -0.16 -9.66
N THR A 136 -0.19 -1.16 -10.13
CA THR A 136 0.69 -1.96 -9.28
C THR A 136 1.79 -1.11 -8.66
N LEU A 137 2.45 -0.26 -9.44
CA LEU A 137 3.49 0.64 -8.95
C LEU A 137 2.96 1.65 -7.94
N ILE A 138 1.77 2.22 -8.17
CA ILE A 138 1.14 3.15 -7.21
C ILE A 138 0.79 2.41 -5.92
N ASN A 139 0.13 1.27 -5.99
CA ASN A 139 -0.34 0.57 -4.80
C ASN A 139 0.79 -0.04 -3.98
N LEU A 140 1.81 -0.61 -4.60
CA LEU A 140 2.94 -1.20 -3.89
C LEU A 140 4.04 -0.17 -3.61
N GLY A 141 4.40 0.67 -4.58
CA GLY A 141 5.47 1.66 -4.45
C GLY A 141 5.09 2.81 -3.52
N ILE A 142 4.03 3.55 -3.83
CA ILE A 142 3.52 4.62 -2.96
C ILE A 142 2.92 4.02 -1.68
N GLY A 143 2.35 2.81 -1.76
CA GLY A 143 1.85 2.05 -0.63
C GLY A 143 2.87 1.78 0.47
N TRP A 144 4.16 1.82 0.15
CA TRP A 144 5.25 1.73 1.14
C TRP A 144 5.30 2.94 2.08
N VAL A 145 4.93 4.12 1.60
CA VAL A 145 4.98 5.38 2.36
C VAL A 145 3.60 5.93 2.73
N ASN A 146 2.53 5.32 2.22
CA ASN A 146 1.16 5.73 2.51
C ASN A 146 0.19 4.54 2.36
N THR A 147 -1.06 4.69 2.85
CA THR A 147 -2.12 3.70 2.64
C THR A 147 -2.84 4.01 1.33
N THR A 148 -2.46 3.31 0.25
CA THR A 148 -2.96 3.58 -1.11
C THR A 148 -4.27 2.87 -1.44
N LEU A 149 -4.52 1.69 -0.87
CA LEU A 149 -5.76 0.94 -1.06
C LEU A 149 -6.83 1.43 -0.08
N HIS A 150 -7.25 2.67 -0.24
CA HIS A 150 -8.25 3.32 0.60
C HIS A 150 -9.26 4.06 -0.28
N HIS A 151 -10.57 3.88 -0.01
CA HIS A 151 -11.68 4.52 -0.71
C HIS A 151 -11.59 4.49 -2.25
N GLU A 152 -11.62 5.65 -2.91
CA GLU A 152 -11.72 5.79 -4.37
C GLU A 152 -10.53 5.16 -5.11
N HIS A 153 -9.33 5.25 -4.55
CA HIS A 153 -8.14 4.62 -5.15
C HIS A 153 -8.24 3.10 -5.21
N ALA A 154 -8.84 2.49 -4.18
CA ALA A 154 -9.06 1.04 -4.16
C ALA A 154 -10.05 0.63 -5.25
N ILE A 155 -11.17 1.37 -5.42
CA ILE A 155 -12.20 1.07 -6.41
C ILE A 155 -11.61 1.13 -7.82
N LEU A 156 -10.92 2.23 -8.16
CA LEU A 156 -10.28 2.38 -9.48
C LEU A 156 -9.23 1.30 -9.74
N SER A 157 -8.40 1.01 -8.74
CA SER A 157 -7.39 -0.04 -8.83
C SER A 157 -8.03 -1.41 -9.10
N MET A 158 -9.04 -1.79 -8.32
CA MET A 158 -9.72 -3.08 -8.47
C MET A 158 -10.48 -3.18 -9.80
N PHE A 159 -11.03 -2.09 -10.31
CA PHE A 159 -11.65 -2.05 -11.62
C PHE A 159 -10.64 -2.37 -12.74
N ILE A 160 -9.48 -1.68 -12.76
CA ILE A 160 -8.44 -1.92 -13.76
C ILE A 160 -7.88 -3.35 -13.65
N LEU A 161 -7.64 -3.84 -12.44
CA LEU A 161 -7.15 -5.21 -12.23
C LEU A 161 -8.20 -6.26 -12.60
N GLY A 162 -9.49 -5.96 -12.41
CA GLY A 162 -10.59 -6.81 -12.88
C GLY A 162 -10.62 -6.93 -14.40
N LEU A 163 -10.39 -5.83 -15.13
CA LEU A 163 -10.26 -5.86 -16.59
C LEU A 163 -9.04 -6.68 -17.03
N LEU A 164 -7.90 -6.56 -16.34
CA LEU A 164 -6.70 -7.36 -16.62
C LEU A 164 -6.99 -8.87 -16.50
N ILE A 165 -7.63 -9.29 -15.41
CA ILE A 165 -7.99 -10.69 -15.16
C ILE A 165 -9.00 -11.19 -16.21
N SER A 166 -9.98 -10.37 -16.57
CA SER A 166 -10.96 -10.69 -17.61
C SER A 166 -10.29 -10.91 -18.98
N GLN A 167 -9.38 -10.02 -19.36
CA GLN A 167 -8.63 -10.13 -20.61
C GLN A 167 -7.74 -11.37 -20.63
N TYR A 168 -7.08 -11.70 -19.54
CA TYR A 168 -6.29 -12.92 -19.41
C TYR A 168 -7.13 -14.17 -19.65
N ARG A 169 -8.31 -14.26 -19.00
CA ARG A 169 -9.24 -15.39 -19.17
C ARG A 169 -9.73 -15.51 -20.61
N LYS A 170 -10.10 -14.39 -21.25
CA LYS A 170 -10.52 -14.38 -22.66
C LYS A 170 -9.43 -14.95 -23.58
N ASN A 171 -8.19 -14.51 -23.41
CA ASN A 171 -7.08 -14.99 -24.23
C ASN A 171 -6.80 -16.48 -24.01
N HIS A 172 -6.92 -16.97 -22.78
CA HIS A 172 -6.76 -18.39 -22.46
C HIS A 172 -7.81 -19.26 -23.15
N LEU A 173 -9.09 -18.89 -23.03
CA LEU A 173 -10.20 -19.61 -23.65
C LEU A 173 -10.12 -19.63 -25.21
N ASN A 174 -9.65 -18.56 -25.82
CA ASN A 174 -9.47 -18.51 -27.26
C ASN A 174 -8.36 -19.46 -27.74
N ASN A 175 -7.27 -19.54 -26.99
CA ASN A 175 -6.18 -20.45 -27.32
C ASN A 175 -6.62 -21.93 -27.21
N GLU A 176 -7.43 -22.30 -26.23
CA GLU A 176 -7.95 -23.65 -26.08
C GLU A 176 -8.83 -24.07 -27.28
N LYS A 177 -9.66 -23.16 -27.81
CA LYS A 177 -10.52 -23.42 -28.97
C LYS A 177 -9.75 -23.60 -30.30
N THR A 178 -8.52 -23.10 -30.38
CA THR A 178 -7.68 -23.21 -31.59
C THR A 178 -6.97 -24.57 -31.67
N PHE A 179 -6.98 -25.35 -30.60
CA PHE A 179 -6.37 -26.69 -30.55
C PHE A 179 -7.39 -27.85 -30.69
N ILE A 180 -8.67 -27.54 -30.93
CA ILE A 180 -9.75 -28.49 -31.25
C ILE A 180 -10.12 -28.32 -32.72
#